data_be69bac2089a759360a6e556c46ccfee
#
_entry.id   be69bac2089a759360a6e556c46ccfee
#
_cell.length_a   1.000
_cell.length_b   1.000
_cell.length_c   1.000
_cell.angle_alpha   90.00
_cell.angle_beta   90.00
_cell.angle_gamma   90.00
#
_symmetry.space_group_name_H-M   'P 1'
#
loop_
_entity.id
_entity.type
_entity.pdbx_description
1 polymer ?
#
loop_
_entity_poly.entity_id
_entity_poly.type
_entity_poly.pdbx_seq_one_letter_code
_entity_poly.pdbx_strand_id
1 'polypeptide(L)'
;MLAINRTEDAGHRPKLKAPLNTCDTHSHIYGPQDIYPHVEGRESRFAPIEVYRSMLERTGVSRSIIVQPSLYGYDNRCTLAAIAALGQDRARGTAVISPDATKDELQRLHDGGIRGIRISHSGDELNPETARDIARVIEPFGWIIQIQDSRDRWIEDAIPSLSNLPVPLIFDHIGRTPSSDGADSGEFKALLKLVETGNVWVKISGVYYSSQSAPPRFEDAAERIKLLVDTRPDRLIWALNWPFPDYPDPDVDGADILDNMLEWVPDEATRKMILVDNPGKLFGFDD
;
A
#
# COMPACT_ATOMS: atom_id res chain seq x y z
N MET A 1 -11.66 -15.88 -8.27
CA MET A 1 -11.02 -14.55 -8.48
C MET A 1 -11.10 -14.22 -9.95
N LEU A 2 -11.53 -13.02 -10.33
CA LEU A 2 -11.52 -12.60 -11.74
C LEU A 2 -10.06 -12.33 -12.15
N ALA A 3 -9.67 -12.83 -13.33
CA ALA A 3 -8.34 -12.55 -13.89
C ALA A 3 -8.20 -11.03 -14.12
N ILE A 4 -7.16 -10.42 -13.55
CA ILE A 4 -6.88 -9.00 -13.78
C ILE A 4 -6.15 -8.88 -15.11
N ASN A 5 -6.78 -8.22 -16.06
CA ASN A 5 -6.17 -7.90 -17.34
C ASN A 5 -6.48 -6.43 -17.68
N ARG A 6 -5.50 -5.56 -17.47
CA ARG A 6 -5.59 -4.13 -17.76
C ARG A 6 -4.65 -3.78 -18.89
N THR A 7 -5.22 -3.58 -20.09
CA THR A 7 -4.46 -3.30 -21.30
C THR A 7 -4.51 -1.84 -21.73
N GLU A 8 -5.42 -1.05 -21.16
CA GLU A 8 -5.60 0.37 -21.46
C GLU A 8 -6.11 1.14 -20.24
N ASP A 9 -5.94 2.45 -20.23
CA ASP A 9 -6.52 3.38 -19.28
C ASP A 9 -7.63 4.18 -19.98
N ALA A 10 -8.88 3.75 -19.79
CA ALA A 10 -10.08 4.34 -20.39
C ALA A 10 -10.90 5.21 -19.40
N GLY A 11 -10.31 5.57 -18.26
CA GLY A 11 -11.02 6.26 -17.20
C GLY A 11 -11.26 7.76 -17.44
N HIS A 12 -11.94 8.40 -16.50
CA HIS A 12 -12.23 9.83 -16.51
C HIS A 12 -11.24 10.64 -15.65
N ARG A 13 -11.29 11.97 -15.75
CA ARG A 13 -10.50 12.85 -14.87
C ARG A 13 -11.16 12.99 -13.52
N PRO A 14 -10.41 12.96 -12.40
CA PRO A 14 -10.96 13.17 -11.08
C PRO A 14 -11.49 14.60 -10.89
N LYS A 15 -12.43 14.75 -9.97
CA LYS A 15 -12.91 16.06 -9.47
C LYS A 15 -11.84 16.69 -8.56
N LEU A 16 -11.20 15.86 -7.74
CA LEU A 16 -10.08 16.31 -6.91
C LEU A 16 -8.88 16.61 -7.81
N LYS A 17 -8.52 17.87 -7.86
CA LYS A 17 -7.24 18.26 -8.44
C LYS A 17 -6.12 17.81 -7.51
N ALA A 18 -5.42 16.75 -7.88
CA ALA A 18 -4.33 16.22 -7.09
C ALA A 18 -3.26 17.31 -6.82
N PRO A 19 -2.87 17.57 -5.57
CA PRO A 19 -1.72 18.41 -5.28
C PRO A 19 -0.46 17.91 -5.98
N LEU A 20 0.46 18.81 -6.31
CA LEU A 20 1.78 18.43 -6.83
C LEU A 20 2.45 17.45 -5.83
N ASN A 21 3.14 16.46 -6.34
CA ASN A 21 3.79 15.39 -5.56
C ASN A 21 2.82 14.43 -4.83
N THR A 22 1.53 14.43 -5.21
CA THR A 22 0.60 13.37 -4.74
C THR A 22 1.17 12.00 -5.05
N CYS A 23 1.18 11.14 -4.02
CA CYS A 23 1.76 9.80 -4.08
C CYS A 23 0.69 8.71 -3.94
N ASP A 24 0.60 7.82 -4.93
CA ASP A 24 -0.05 6.52 -4.76
C ASP A 24 0.90 5.58 -4.02
N THR A 25 0.62 5.27 -2.77
CA THR A 25 1.53 4.47 -1.94
C THR A 25 1.32 2.96 -2.04
N HIS A 26 0.47 2.49 -2.97
CA HIS A 26 0.25 1.05 -3.17
C HIS A 26 -0.27 0.74 -4.57
N SER A 27 0.60 0.25 -5.42
CA SER A 27 0.23 -0.29 -6.73
C SER A 27 1.06 -1.52 -7.06
N HIS A 28 0.48 -2.41 -7.88
CA HIS A 28 1.11 -3.63 -8.35
C HIS A 28 1.26 -3.60 -9.86
N ILE A 29 2.44 -3.91 -10.36
CA ILE A 29 2.66 -4.05 -11.80
C ILE A 29 2.76 -5.54 -12.15
N TYR A 30 2.03 -5.94 -13.18
CA TYR A 30 2.03 -7.30 -13.71
C TYR A 30 2.52 -7.25 -15.16
N GLY A 31 3.81 -7.53 -15.33
CA GLY A 31 4.47 -7.56 -16.64
C GLY A 31 4.19 -8.87 -17.41
N PRO A 32 4.76 -8.99 -18.63
CA PRO A 32 4.66 -10.18 -19.45
C PRO A 32 5.18 -11.42 -18.72
N GLN A 33 4.40 -12.51 -18.72
CA GLN A 33 4.69 -13.73 -17.95
C GLN A 33 5.93 -14.49 -18.47
N ASP A 34 6.26 -14.34 -19.73
CA ASP A 34 7.47 -14.90 -20.34
C ASP A 34 8.76 -14.22 -19.86
N ILE A 35 8.67 -12.98 -19.38
CA ILE A 35 9.78 -12.20 -18.79
C ILE A 35 9.77 -12.30 -17.27
N TYR A 36 8.60 -12.25 -16.67
CA TYR A 36 8.38 -12.27 -15.21
C TYR A 36 7.48 -13.45 -14.86
N PRO A 37 8.04 -14.66 -14.71
CA PRO A 37 7.27 -15.85 -14.44
C PRO A 37 6.55 -15.78 -13.10
N HIS A 38 5.33 -16.29 -13.08
CA HIS A 38 4.52 -16.36 -11.87
C HIS A 38 4.91 -17.60 -11.05
N VAL A 39 4.74 -17.48 -9.74
CA VAL A 39 4.82 -18.66 -8.85
C VAL A 39 3.76 -19.67 -9.25
N GLU A 40 4.12 -20.96 -9.23
CA GLU A 40 3.25 -22.07 -9.63
C GLU A 40 1.89 -22.02 -8.91
N GLY A 41 0.83 -22.32 -9.64
CA GLY A 41 -0.55 -22.34 -9.13
C GLY A 41 -1.20 -20.96 -8.98
N ARG A 42 -0.55 -19.86 -9.37
CA ARG A 42 -1.14 -18.52 -9.38
C ARG A 42 -1.79 -18.21 -10.71
N GLU A 43 -2.95 -17.53 -10.66
CA GLU A 43 -3.65 -17.07 -11.87
C GLU A 43 -2.81 -16.05 -12.65
N SER A 44 -2.92 -16.10 -13.99
CA SER A 44 -2.26 -15.12 -14.85
C SER A 44 -2.88 -13.73 -14.67
N ARG A 45 -2.01 -12.72 -14.55
CA ARG A 45 -2.40 -11.31 -14.45
C ARG A 45 -1.53 -10.49 -15.38
N PHE A 46 -2.12 -9.51 -16.04
CA PHE A 46 -1.40 -8.56 -16.88
C PHE A 46 -1.91 -7.16 -16.65
N ALA A 47 -1.05 -6.29 -16.16
CA ALA A 47 -1.33 -4.89 -15.91
C ALA A 47 0.01 -4.14 -15.94
N PRO A 48 0.47 -3.77 -17.16
CA PRO A 48 1.82 -3.28 -17.38
C PRO A 48 1.98 -1.83 -16.96
N ILE A 49 3.24 -1.43 -16.77
CA ILE A 49 3.61 -0.09 -16.32
C ILE A 49 3.12 1.04 -17.20
N GLU A 50 2.98 0.82 -18.51
CA GLU A 50 2.51 1.81 -19.47
C GLU A 50 1.08 2.24 -19.18
N VAL A 51 0.20 1.28 -18.85
CA VAL A 51 -1.20 1.54 -18.51
C VAL A 51 -1.28 2.28 -17.17
N TYR A 52 -0.49 1.86 -16.20
CA TYR A 52 -0.41 2.54 -14.90
C TYR A 52 0.07 3.98 -15.06
N ARG A 53 1.11 4.23 -15.88
CA ARG A 53 1.60 5.58 -16.19
C ARG A 53 0.53 6.46 -16.78
N SER A 54 -0.24 5.96 -17.76
CA SER A 54 -1.34 6.70 -18.38
C SER A 54 -2.39 7.11 -17.34
N MET A 55 -2.73 6.21 -16.40
CA MET A 55 -3.65 6.50 -15.31
C MET A 55 -3.09 7.56 -14.35
N LEU A 56 -1.80 7.49 -13.98
CA LEU A 56 -1.16 8.50 -13.16
C LEU A 56 -1.20 9.89 -13.82
N GLU A 57 -0.89 9.97 -15.11
CA GLU A 57 -0.94 11.22 -15.90
C GLU A 57 -2.35 11.80 -15.95
N ARG A 58 -3.35 10.95 -16.17
CA ARG A 58 -4.76 11.35 -16.23
C ARG A 58 -5.29 11.86 -14.91
N THR A 59 -4.91 11.21 -13.81
CA THR A 59 -5.37 11.56 -12.44
C THR A 59 -4.56 12.67 -11.80
N GLY A 60 -3.39 13.01 -12.35
CA GLY A 60 -2.48 14.00 -11.79
C GLY A 60 -1.66 13.49 -10.59
N VAL A 61 -1.69 12.19 -10.31
CA VAL A 61 -0.83 11.54 -9.33
C VAL A 61 0.58 11.45 -9.91
N SER A 62 1.59 11.95 -9.21
CA SER A 62 2.93 12.13 -9.76
C SER A 62 4.00 11.25 -9.15
N ARG A 63 3.76 10.72 -7.93
CA ARG A 63 4.65 9.79 -7.22
C ARG A 63 3.97 8.46 -6.98
N SER A 64 4.75 7.40 -6.82
CA SER A 64 4.22 6.04 -6.65
C SER A 64 5.12 5.15 -5.81
N ILE A 65 4.51 4.26 -5.03
CA ILE A 65 5.19 3.13 -4.39
C ILE A 65 4.72 1.85 -5.06
N ILE A 66 5.62 1.22 -5.80
CA ILE A 66 5.38 -0.07 -6.44
C ILE A 66 5.57 -1.17 -5.41
N VAL A 67 4.49 -1.88 -5.10
CA VAL A 67 4.47 -2.93 -4.10
C VAL A 67 4.64 -4.28 -4.78
N GLN A 68 5.62 -5.06 -4.34
CA GLN A 68 5.83 -6.42 -4.84
C GLN A 68 4.56 -7.27 -4.65
N PRO A 69 3.95 -7.77 -5.72
CA PRO A 69 2.82 -8.68 -5.57
C PRO A 69 3.27 -10.09 -5.21
N SER A 70 2.47 -10.80 -4.42
CA SER A 70 2.73 -12.20 -4.03
C SER A 70 2.85 -13.16 -5.22
N LEU A 71 2.35 -12.74 -6.39
CA LEU A 71 2.40 -13.47 -7.64
C LEU A 71 3.83 -13.82 -8.10
N TYR A 72 4.80 -12.98 -7.76
CA TYR A 72 6.22 -13.17 -8.13
C TYR A 72 7.08 -13.74 -6.99
N GLY A 73 6.51 -13.99 -5.82
CA GLY A 73 7.31 -14.44 -4.67
C GLY A 73 8.49 -13.51 -4.40
N TYR A 74 9.69 -14.05 -4.34
CA TYR A 74 10.94 -13.32 -4.08
C TYR A 74 11.56 -12.68 -5.34
N ASP A 75 10.98 -12.88 -6.53
CA ASP A 75 11.48 -12.27 -7.77
C ASP A 75 11.01 -10.82 -7.93
N ASN A 76 11.80 -9.88 -7.43
CA ASN A 76 11.49 -8.45 -7.46
C ASN A 76 11.81 -7.76 -8.80
N ARG A 77 12.17 -8.49 -9.86
CA ARG A 77 12.60 -7.89 -11.16
C ARG A 77 11.53 -7.03 -11.79
N CYS A 78 10.25 -7.45 -11.75
CA CYS A 78 9.15 -6.66 -12.32
C CYS A 78 8.94 -5.35 -11.57
N THR A 79 8.99 -5.39 -10.24
CA THR A 79 8.90 -4.21 -9.37
C THR A 79 10.05 -3.23 -9.63
N LEU A 80 11.28 -3.73 -9.71
CA LEU A 80 12.46 -2.89 -10.02
C LEU A 80 12.39 -2.27 -11.42
N ALA A 81 11.94 -3.03 -12.42
CA ALA A 81 11.76 -2.53 -13.77
C ALA A 81 10.69 -1.42 -13.84
N ALA A 82 9.61 -1.54 -13.08
CA ALA A 82 8.58 -0.52 -12.99
C ALA A 82 9.10 0.77 -12.33
N ILE A 83 9.88 0.66 -11.25
CA ILE A 83 10.55 1.81 -10.60
C ILE A 83 11.48 2.51 -11.59
N ALA A 84 12.31 1.75 -12.30
CA ALA A 84 13.25 2.29 -13.28
C ALA A 84 12.51 3.00 -14.44
N ALA A 85 11.37 2.47 -14.90
CA ALA A 85 10.55 3.05 -15.96
C ALA A 85 9.89 4.37 -15.55
N LEU A 86 9.54 4.55 -14.28
CA LEU A 86 8.98 5.81 -13.76
C LEU A 86 10.05 6.82 -13.34
N GLY A 87 11.25 6.34 -13.01
CA GLY A 87 12.34 7.13 -12.43
C GLY A 87 12.28 7.17 -10.89
N GLN A 88 13.46 7.13 -10.25
CA GLN A 88 13.52 7.10 -8.78
C GLN A 88 13.16 8.44 -8.11
N ASP A 89 13.13 9.53 -8.82
CA ASP A 89 12.59 10.82 -8.39
C ASP A 89 11.06 10.77 -8.18
N ARG A 90 10.38 9.85 -8.87
CA ARG A 90 8.93 9.67 -8.84
C ARG A 90 8.46 8.35 -8.26
N ALA A 91 9.30 7.33 -8.20
CA ALA A 91 8.92 6.00 -7.76
C ALA A 91 9.88 5.40 -6.75
N ARG A 92 9.33 4.70 -5.78
CA ARG A 92 10.00 3.81 -4.84
C ARG A 92 9.25 2.48 -4.83
N GLY A 93 9.76 1.50 -4.07
CA GLY A 93 9.04 0.23 -3.94
C GLY A 93 9.18 -0.44 -2.59
N THR A 94 8.33 -1.45 -2.39
CA THR A 94 8.49 -2.44 -1.33
C THR A 94 8.69 -3.82 -1.93
N ALA A 95 9.68 -4.55 -1.44
CA ALA A 95 10.06 -5.87 -1.92
C ALA A 95 9.52 -6.99 -1.04
N VAL A 96 9.48 -8.20 -1.55
CA VAL A 96 9.43 -9.44 -0.75
C VAL A 96 10.81 -10.06 -0.81
N ILE A 97 11.42 -10.32 0.34
CA ILE A 97 12.78 -10.87 0.44
C ILE A 97 12.78 -12.30 0.96
N SER A 98 13.72 -13.12 0.47
CA SER A 98 13.96 -14.46 1.03
C SER A 98 14.48 -14.32 2.48
N PRO A 99 14.17 -15.29 3.35
CA PRO A 99 14.80 -15.38 4.67
C PRO A 99 16.34 -15.43 4.61
N ASP A 100 16.89 -15.93 3.51
CA ASP A 100 18.34 -16.03 3.27
C ASP A 100 18.93 -14.85 2.48
N ALA A 101 18.18 -13.75 2.34
CA ALA A 101 18.61 -12.59 1.58
C ALA A 101 19.92 -12.01 2.13
N THR A 102 20.91 -11.88 1.25
CA THR A 102 22.24 -11.36 1.62
C THR A 102 22.24 -9.83 1.70
N LYS A 103 23.23 -9.27 2.43
CA LYS A 103 23.40 -7.81 2.48
C LYS A 103 23.61 -7.20 1.09
N ASP A 104 24.30 -7.88 0.19
CA ASP A 104 24.55 -7.40 -1.17
C ASP A 104 23.25 -7.38 -1.99
N GLU A 105 22.36 -8.34 -1.78
CA GLU A 105 21.02 -8.33 -2.39
C GLU A 105 20.17 -7.17 -1.85
N LEU A 106 20.17 -6.94 -0.55
CA LEU A 106 19.46 -5.80 0.06
C LEU A 106 20.02 -4.47 -0.46
N GLN A 107 21.34 -4.35 -0.62
CA GLN A 107 21.96 -3.16 -1.20
C GLN A 107 21.52 -2.97 -2.66
N ARG A 108 21.52 -4.02 -3.47
CA ARG A 108 21.05 -3.98 -4.87
C ARG A 108 19.58 -3.55 -4.95
N LEU A 109 18.74 -4.03 -4.05
CA LEU A 109 17.33 -3.62 -3.96
C LEU A 109 17.21 -2.14 -3.57
N HIS A 110 18.00 -1.70 -2.58
CA HIS A 110 18.05 -0.30 -2.14
C HIS A 110 18.46 0.64 -3.27
N ASP A 111 19.53 0.31 -4.00
CA ASP A 111 20.02 1.07 -5.15
C ASP A 111 18.99 1.10 -6.29
N GLY A 112 18.16 0.05 -6.40
CA GLY A 112 17.03 -0.04 -7.32
C GLY A 112 15.78 0.73 -6.90
N GLY A 113 15.81 1.43 -5.76
CA GLY A 113 14.70 2.27 -5.28
C GLY A 113 13.77 1.59 -4.29
N ILE A 114 14.08 0.39 -3.78
CA ILE A 114 13.33 -0.23 -2.70
C ILE A 114 13.55 0.54 -1.39
N ARG A 115 12.47 0.78 -0.64
CA ARG A 115 12.46 1.49 0.65
C ARG A 115 11.71 0.74 1.73
N GLY A 116 11.37 -0.52 1.49
CA GLY A 116 10.71 -1.35 2.47
C GLY A 116 10.52 -2.78 2.02
N ILE A 117 10.04 -3.58 2.93
CA ILE A 117 9.61 -4.95 2.66
C ILE A 117 8.11 -5.08 2.91
N ARG A 118 7.51 -6.01 2.16
CA ARG A 118 6.13 -6.41 2.36
C ARG A 118 6.07 -7.79 2.98
N ILE A 119 5.29 -7.91 4.04
CA ILE A 119 4.90 -9.18 4.64
C ILE A 119 3.40 -9.36 4.39
N SER A 120 3.03 -10.43 3.72
CA SER A 120 1.62 -10.80 3.54
C SER A 120 1.40 -12.22 4.00
N HIS A 121 0.25 -12.46 4.62
CA HIS A 121 -0.12 -13.75 5.19
C HIS A 121 -0.33 -14.87 4.15
N SER A 122 0.34 -14.90 3.04
CA SER A 122 0.22 -15.97 2.06
C SER A 122 1.28 -17.07 2.18
N GLY A 123 2.00 -17.15 3.31
CA GLY A 123 3.00 -18.19 3.48
C GLY A 123 3.93 -18.09 4.68
N ASP A 124 4.23 -16.87 5.14
CA ASP A 124 5.13 -16.69 6.28
C ASP A 124 4.33 -16.21 7.47
N GLU A 125 4.33 -16.98 8.55
CA GLU A 125 3.70 -16.55 9.80
C GLU A 125 4.45 -15.32 10.33
N LEU A 126 3.78 -14.18 10.33
CA LEU A 126 4.27 -13.02 11.04
C LEU A 126 4.22 -13.30 12.53
N ASN A 127 5.28 -13.86 13.05
CA ASN A 127 5.47 -13.95 14.50
C ASN A 127 6.34 -12.78 14.99
N PRO A 128 6.30 -12.50 16.31
CA PRO A 128 7.04 -11.40 16.93
C PRO A 128 8.53 -11.41 16.70
N GLU A 129 9.13 -12.59 16.66
CA GLU A 129 10.57 -12.77 16.52
C GLU A 129 10.98 -12.49 15.06
N THR A 130 10.27 -13.06 14.11
CA THR A 130 10.49 -12.83 12.67
C THR A 130 10.39 -11.34 12.32
N ALA A 131 9.37 -10.64 12.82
CA ALA A 131 9.23 -9.20 12.55
C ALA A 131 10.41 -8.38 13.10
N ARG A 132 10.91 -8.72 14.29
CA ARG A 132 12.07 -8.04 14.91
C ARG A 132 13.37 -8.35 14.16
N ASP A 133 13.58 -9.58 13.74
CA ASP A 133 14.79 -9.98 13.02
C ASP A 133 14.85 -9.30 11.66
N ILE A 134 13.73 -9.27 10.94
CA ILE A 134 13.59 -8.52 9.69
C ILE A 134 13.85 -7.03 9.93
N ALA A 135 13.24 -6.44 10.97
CA ALA A 135 13.42 -5.03 11.28
C ALA A 135 14.90 -4.67 11.51
N ARG A 136 15.65 -5.49 12.26
CA ARG A 136 17.11 -5.26 12.47
C ARG A 136 17.92 -5.33 11.18
N VAL A 137 17.54 -6.23 10.26
CA VAL A 137 18.24 -6.39 8.98
C VAL A 137 18.03 -5.19 8.06
N ILE A 138 16.85 -4.58 8.08
CA ILE A 138 16.48 -3.48 7.18
C ILE A 138 16.67 -2.08 7.78
N GLU A 139 16.82 -1.97 9.10
CA GLU A 139 17.05 -0.70 9.82
C GLU A 139 18.24 0.12 9.24
N PRO A 140 19.40 -0.48 8.93
CA PRO A 140 20.53 0.27 8.37
C PRO A 140 20.25 0.91 7.01
N PHE A 141 19.24 0.43 6.28
CA PHE A 141 18.81 0.98 5.00
C PHE A 141 17.75 2.06 5.14
N GLY A 142 17.24 2.30 6.36
CA GLY A 142 16.13 3.22 6.59
C GLY A 142 14.81 2.72 5.98
N TRP A 143 14.64 1.40 5.83
CA TRP A 143 13.44 0.82 5.23
C TRP A 143 12.31 0.67 6.24
N ILE A 144 11.11 0.49 5.69
CA ILE A 144 9.87 0.25 6.43
C ILE A 144 9.44 -1.23 6.32
N ILE A 145 8.58 -1.66 7.23
CA ILE A 145 7.82 -2.90 7.10
C ILE A 145 6.39 -2.56 6.72
N GLN A 146 5.90 -3.16 5.64
CA GLN A 146 4.51 -3.08 5.20
C GLN A 146 3.82 -4.42 5.45
N ILE A 147 2.69 -4.41 6.16
CA ILE A 147 1.96 -5.61 6.55
C ILE A 147 0.57 -5.61 5.93
N GLN A 148 0.20 -6.76 5.39
CA GLN A 148 -1.17 -7.11 5.03
C GLN A 148 -1.52 -8.46 5.63
N ASP A 149 -2.53 -8.49 6.48
CA ASP A 149 -3.11 -9.71 7.01
C ASP A 149 -4.64 -9.63 6.95
N SER A 150 -5.31 -10.75 6.86
CA SER A 150 -6.77 -10.85 6.83
C SER A 150 -7.31 -11.86 7.84
N ARG A 151 -6.47 -12.34 8.75
CA ARG A 151 -6.91 -13.19 9.85
C ARG A 151 -7.78 -12.39 10.82
N ASP A 152 -8.74 -13.06 11.43
CA ASP A 152 -9.54 -12.45 12.48
C ASP A 152 -8.66 -12.14 13.71
N ARG A 153 -8.86 -10.98 14.33
CA ARG A 153 -8.20 -10.49 15.55
C ARG A 153 -6.67 -10.43 15.52
N TRP A 154 -6.07 -10.43 14.35
CA TRP A 154 -4.61 -10.49 14.23
C TRP A 154 -3.89 -9.24 14.77
N ILE A 155 -4.52 -8.05 14.69
CA ILE A 155 -3.93 -6.81 15.18
C ILE A 155 -3.89 -6.83 16.70
N GLU A 156 -4.99 -7.25 17.37
CA GLU A 156 -5.04 -7.38 18.82
C GLU A 156 -3.93 -8.30 19.35
N ASP A 157 -3.77 -9.45 18.71
CA ASP A 157 -2.77 -10.46 19.09
C ASP A 157 -1.33 -10.00 18.79
N ALA A 158 -1.15 -9.17 17.74
CA ALA A 158 0.17 -8.72 17.31
C ALA A 158 0.70 -7.47 18.03
N ILE A 159 -0.15 -6.71 18.76
CA ILE A 159 0.26 -5.47 19.46
C ILE A 159 1.58 -5.60 20.23
N PRO A 160 1.79 -6.63 21.11
CA PRO A 160 3.01 -6.74 21.88
C PRO A 160 4.28 -6.86 21.03
N SER A 161 4.13 -7.38 19.82
CA SER A 161 5.22 -7.68 18.91
C SER A 161 5.58 -6.51 18.01
N LEU A 162 4.58 -5.72 17.63
CA LEU A 162 4.67 -4.68 16.63
C LEU A 162 4.89 -3.28 17.23
N SER A 163 4.58 -3.08 18.51
CA SER A 163 4.60 -1.76 19.17
C SER A 163 5.99 -1.11 19.25
N ASN A 164 7.07 -1.90 19.22
CA ASN A 164 8.43 -1.43 19.49
C ASN A 164 9.45 -1.88 18.44
N LEU A 165 9.05 -1.93 17.19
CA LEU A 165 9.99 -2.19 16.09
C LEU A 165 10.91 -0.97 15.86
N PRO A 166 12.20 -1.17 15.54
CA PRO A 166 13.13 -0.07 15.30
C PRO A 166 12.91 0.63 13.94
N VAL A 167 11.97 0.14 13.14
CA VAL A 167 11.62 0.68 11.82
C VAL A 167 10.13 1.03 11.75
N PRO A 168 9.72 1.97 10.89
CA PRO A 168 8.31 2.28 10.69
C PRO A 168 7.54 1.07 10.19
N LEU A 169 6.31 0.91 10.70
CA LEU A 169 5.39 -0.15 10.31
C LEU A 169 4.19 0.45 9.59
N ILE A 170 3.80 -0.14 8.46
CA ILE A 170 2.64 0.26 7.69
C ILE A 170 1.60 -0.86 7.69
N PHE A 171 0.37 -0.54 8.07
CA PHE A 171 -0.78 -1.41 7.88
C PHE A 171 -1.47 -1.07 6.55
N ASP A 172 -1.56 -2.05 5.65
CA ASP A 172 -2.29 -1.91 4.40
C ASP A 172 -3.80 -1.89 4.63
N HIS A 173 -4.53 -1.12 3.82
CA HIS A 173 -5.97 -1.21 3.66
C HIS A 173 -6.76 -1.08 4.98
N ILE A 174 -6.43 -0.06 5.78
CA ILE A 174 -7.04 0.19 7.11
C ILE A 174 -6.93 -1.05 8.02
N GLY A 175 -5.77 -1.75 7.93
CA GLY A 175 -5.53 -3.00 8.66
C GLY A 175 -6.46 -4.15 8.27
N ARG A 176 -7.25 -4.00 7.20
CA ARG A 176 -8.34 -4.91 6.79
C ARG A 176 -9.35 -5.18 7.90
N THR A 177 -9.51 -4.24 8.83
CA THR A 177 -10.50 -4.34 9.90
C THR A 177 -11.92 -4.34 9.29
N PRO A 178 -12.78 -5.31 9.63
CA PRO A 178 -14.12 -5.40 9.05
C PRO A 178 -14.98 -4.19 9.39
N SER A 179 -15.69 -3.63 8.41
CA SER A 179 -16.64 -2.54 8.66
C SER A 179 -17.94 -2.99 9.31
N SER A 180 -18.30 -4.28 9.17
CA SER A 180 -19.46 -4.87 9.85
C SER A 180 -19.41 -4.70 11.37
N ASP A 181 -18.22 -4.66 11.94
CA ASP A 181 -18.01 -4.54 13.39
C ASP A 181 -17.93 -3.07 13.85
N GLY A 182 -17.96 -2.14 12.89
CA GLY A 182 -17.93 -0.71 13.12
C GLY A 182 -16.62 -0.19 13.71
N ALA A 183 -16.65 1.08 14.06
CA ALA A 183 -15.50 1.76 14.70
C ALA A 183 -15.26 1.28 16.14
N ASP A 184 -16.22 0.63 16.75
CA ASP A 184 -16.15 0.12 18.12
C ASP A 184 -15.53 -1.27 18.25
N SER A 185 -15.18 -1.93 17.11
CA SER A 185 -14.55 -3.25 17.16
C SER A 185 -13.22 -3.24 17.93
N GLY A 186 -12.91 -4.36 18.59
CA GLY A 186 -11.64 -4.52 19.30
C GLY A 186 -10.44 -4.35 18.37
N GLU A 187 -10.53 -4.91 17.19
CA GLU A 187 -9.49 -4.87 16.15
C GLU A 187 -9.20 -3.45 15.66
N PHE A 188 -10.23 -2.64 15.40
CA PHE A 188 -10.03 -1.26 14.99
C PHE A 188 -9.49 -0.39 16.14
N LYS A 189 -9.98 -0.61 17.38
CA LYS A 189 -9.41 0.06 18.57
C LYS A 189 -7.95 -0.31 18.81
N ALA A 190 -7.58 -1.55 18.53
CA ALA A 190 -6.18 -1.99 18.59
C ALA A 190 -5.32 -1.24 17.55
N LEU A 191 -5.82 -1.09 16.33
CA LEU A 191 -5.15 -0.31 15.29
C LEU A 191 -4.95 1.16 15.71
N LEU A 192 -5.99 1.81 16.24
CA LEU A 192 -5.89 3.19 16.75
C LEU A 192 -4.80 3.33 17.80
N LYS A 193 -4.75 2.42 18.80
CA LYS A 193 -3.70 2.43 19.83
C LYS A 193 -2.30 2.28 19.25
N LEU A 194 -2.13 1.45 18.23
CA LEU A 194 -0.84 1.31 17.55
C LEU A 194 -0.44 2.59 16.82
N VAL A 195 -1.37 3.24 16.14
CA VAL A 195 -1.14 4.51 15.44
C VAL A 195 -0.73 5.62 16.41
N GLU A 196 -1.33 5.68 17.61
CA GLU A 196 -0.97 6.63 18.67
C GLU A 196 0.50 6.52 19.10
N THR A 197 1.13 5.35 18.99
CA THR A 197 2.56 5.16 19.32
C THR A 197 3.49 6.02 18.46
N GLY A 198 3.04 6.42 17.26
CA GLY A 198 3.77 7.30 16.36
C GLY A 198 4.75 6.60 15.42
N ASN A 199 4.97 5.30 15.54
CA ASN A 199 5.81 4.51 14.63
C ASN A 199 4.99 3.66 13.64
N VAL A 200 3.67 3.67 13.80
CA VAL A 200 2.73 2.91 12.97
C VAL A 200 1.98 3.84 12.04
N TRP A 201 1.93 3.43 10.80
CA TRP A 201 1.26 4.13 9.68
C TRP A 201 0.11 3.29 9.14
N VAL A 202 -0.90 3.96 8.58
CA VAL A 202 -2.05 3.28 7.97
C VAL A 202 -2.28 3.79 6.56
N LYS A 203 -2.49 2.87 5.63
CA LYS A 203 -2.91 3.20 4.25
C LYS A 203 -4.43 3.31 4.17
N ILE A 204 -4.91 4.49 3.81
CA ILE A 204 -6.29 4.71 3.35
C ILE A 204 -6.37 4.19 1.91
N SER A 205 -6.64 2.90 1.77
CA SER A 205 -6.68 2.20 0.48
C SER A 205 -7.47 0.90 0.59
N GLY A 206 -7.82 0.29 -0.53
CA GLY A 206 -8.40 -1.05 -0.56
C GLY A 206 -9.61 -1.23 0.35
N VAL A 207 -10.37 -0.16 0.59
CA VAL A 207 -11.51 -0.13 1.52
C VAL A 207 -12.57 -1.20 1.18
N TYR A 208 -12.65 -1.57 -0.08
CA TYR A 208 -13.56 -2.61 -0.58
C TYR A 208 -13.28 -4.01 -0.02
N TYR A 209 -12.10 -4.26 0.54
CA TYR A 209 -11.81 -5.55 1.21
C TYR A 209 -12.59 -5.73 2.51
N SER A 210 -13.01 -4.65 3.12
CA SER A 210 -13.69 -4.67 4.42
C SER A 210 -15.04 -3.95 4.43
N SER A 211 -15.37 -3.19 3.38
CA SER A 211 -16.63 -2.45 3.27
C SER A 211 -17.82 -3.35 2.97
N GLN A 212 -18.97 -3.00 3.52
CA GLN A 212 -20.29 -3.55 3.19
C GLN A 212 -21.09 -2.62 2.26
N SER A 213 -20.60 -1.38 2.06
CA SER A 213 -21.24 -0.40 1.20
C SER A 213 -20.79 -0.55 -0.25
N ALA A 214 -21.66 -0.14 -1.18
CA ALA A 214 -21.39 -0.25 -2.60
C ALA A 214 -20.29 0.71 -3.09
N PRO A 215 -19.52 0.32 -4.14
CA PRO A 215 -18.64 1.23 -4.84
C PRO A 215 -19.44 2.37 -5.51
N PRO A 216 -18.78 3.48 -5.86
CA PRO A 216 -17.39 3.80 -5.56
C PRO A 216 -17.18 4.45 -4.19
N ARG A 217 -18.24 4.79 -3.45
CA ARG A 217 -18.19 5.67 -2.27
C ARG A 217 -17.78 4.99 -0.98
N PHE A 218 -18.14 3.71 -0.78
CA PHE A 218 -17.82 2.96 0.45
C PHE A 218 -18.11 3.75 1.73
N GLU A 219 -19.36 4.18 1.90
CA GLU A 219 -19.79 5.13 2.93
C GLU A 219 -19.49 4.67 4.37
N ASP A 220 -19.54 3.35 4.61
CA ASP A 220 -19.21 2.73 5.90
C ASP A 220 -17.71 2.79 6.27
N ALA A 221 -16.83 3.08 5.31
CA ALA A 221 -15.43 3.30 5.58
C ALA A 221 -15.15 4.71 6.14
N ALA A 222 -16.01 5.69 5.84
CA ALA A 222 -15.79 7.10 6.15
C ALA A 222 -15.63 7.36 7.66
N GLU A 223 -16.44 6.69 8.51
CA GLU A 223 -16.36 6.84 9.96
C GLU A 223 -14.98 6.41 10.50
N ARG A 224 -14.50 5.24 10.07
CA ARG A 224 -13.20 4.71 10.52
C ARG A 224 -12.03 5.58 10.02
N ILE A 225 -12.12 6.07 8.77
CA ILE A 225 -11.11 6.98 8.21
C ILE A 225 -11.10 8.29 9.00
N LYS A 226 -12.27 8.84 9.32
CA LYS A 226 -12.38 10.05 10.14
C LYS A 226 -11.73 9.87 11.52
N LEU A 227 -11.97 8.77 12.19
CA LEU A 227 -11.34 8.47 13.49
C LEU A 227 -9.81 8.34 13.38
N LEU A 228 -9.29 7.74 12.33
CA LEU A 228 -7.86 7.71 12.05
C LEU A 228 -7.30 9.13 11.84
N VAL A 229 -8.00 9.96 11.05
CA VAL A 229 -7.63 11.37 10.82
C VAL A 229 -7.65 12.18 12.11
N ASP A 230 -8.68 12.04 12.93
CA ASP A 230 -8.80 12.73 14.21
C ASP A 230 -7.73 12.27 15.22
N THR A 231 -7.26 11.01 15.10
CA THR A 231 -6.22 10.44 15.98
C THR A 231 -4.82 10.90 15.59
N ARG A 232 -4.37 10.64 14.37
CA ARG A 232 -2.99 10.94 13.91
C ARG A 232 -2.95 11.10 12.39
N PRO A 233 -3.38 12.24 11.83
CA PRO A 233 -3.33 12.47 10.39
C PRO A 233 -1.90 12.43 9.83
N ASP A 234 -0.90 12.71 10.67
CA ASP A 234 0.52 12.64 10.34
C ASP A 234 1.07 11.19 10.26
N ARG A 235 0.22 10.19 10.41
CA ARG A 235 0.52 8.75 10.28
C ARG A 235 -0.36 8.07 9.24
N LEU A 236 -1.03 8.83 8.41
CA LEU A 236 -1.85 8.31 7.34
C LEU A 236 -1.21 8.56 5.98
N ILE A 237 -1.35 7.62 5.08
CA ILE A 237 -0.99 7.71 3.67
C ILE A 237 -2.12 7.14 2.82
N TRP A 238 -2.23 7.57 1.57
CA TRP A 238 -3.27 7.16 0.66
C TRP A 238 -2.73 6.28 -0.46
N ALA A 239 -3.57 5.39 -1.01
CA ALA A 239 -3.23 4.62 -2.19
C ALA A 239 -4.44 4.17 -3.01
N LEU A 240 -4.19 3.93 -4.29
CA LEU A 240 -5.16 3.38 -5.24
C LEU A 240 -5.40 1.89 -5.06
N ASN A 241 -4.34 1.13 -4.76
CA ASN A 241 -4.30 -0.32 -4.89
C ASN A 241 -4.49 -0.78 -6.34
N TRP A 242 -3.92 -0.03 -7.32
CA TRP A 242 -3.95 -0.43 -8.72
C TRP A 242 -3.23 -1.78 -8.93
N PRO A 243 -3.71 -2.67 -9.77
CA PRO A 243 -4.81 -2.59 -10.73
C PRO A 243 -6.17 -3.04 -10.15
N PHE A 244 -6.43 -2.74 -8.89
CA PHE A 244 -7.68 -2.95 -8.17
C PHE A 244 -8.03 -4.45 -8.02
N PRO A 245 -7.12 -5.27 -7.46
CA PRO A 245 -7.39 -6.68 -7.29
C PRO A 245 -8.62 -6.89 -6.40
N ASP A 246 -9.50 -7.80 -6.83
CA ASP A 246 -10.72 -8.18 -6.10
C ASP A 246 -11.74 -7.04 -5.91
N TYR A 247 -11.60 -5.91 -6.62
CA TYR A 247 -12.59 -4.84 -6.59
C TYR A 247 -13.95 -5.36 -7.14
N PRO A 248 -15.07 -5.03 -6.48
CA PRO A 248 -16.37 -5.61 -6.82
C PRO A 248 -16.92 -5.14 -8.17
N ASP A 249 -16.44 -4.03 -8.72
CA ASP A 249 -16.81 -3.50 -10.02
C ASP A 249 -15.63 -3.59 -10.98
N PRO A 250 -15.72 -4.32 -12.10
CA PRO A 250 -14.65 -4.43 -13.08
C PRO A 250 -14.30 -3.09 -13.77
N ASP A 251 -15.26 -2.16 -13.82
CA ASP A 251 -15.10 -0.85 -14.46
C ASP A 251 -14.56 0.23 -13.50
N VAL A 252 -13.99 -0.19 -12.36
CA VAL A 252 -13.41 0.72 -11.38
C VAL A 252 -12.38 1.68 -12.00
N ASP A 253 -12.50 2.96 -11.65
CA ASP A 253 -11.56 4.00 -12.06
C ASP A 253 -10.78 4.54 -10.85
N GLY A 254 -9.48 4.76 -11.06
CA GLY A 254 -8.62 5.41 -10.08
C GLY A 254 -9.06 6.83 -9.71
N ALA A 255 -9.74 7.53 -10.63
CA ALA A 255 -10.31 8.84 -10.38
C ALA A 255 -11.37 8.81 -9.26
N ASP A 256 -12.26 7.82 -9.26
CA ASP A 256 -13.28 7.68 -8.21
C ASP A 256 -12.65 7.41 -6.83
N ILE A 257 -11.59 6.60 -6.81
CA ILE A 257 -10.86 6.30 -5.57
C ILE A 257 -10.15 7.55 -5.02
N LEU A 258 -9.60 8.38 -5.91
CA LEU A 258 -9.00 9.65 -5.51
C LEU A 258 -10.07 10.66 -5.03
N ASP A 259 -11.21 10.71 -5.71
CA ASP A 259 -12.32 11.62 -5.38
C ASP A 259 -12.93 11.35 -4.00
N ASN A 260 -12.88 10.10 -3.52
CA ASN A 260 -13.32 9.77 -2.16
C ASN A 260 -12.58 10.56 -1.08
N MET A 261 -11.35 11.00 -1.35
CA MET A 261 -10.59 11.85 -0.42
C MET A 261 -11.23 13.22 -0.18
N LEU A 262 -12.10 13.70 -1.06
CA LEU A 262 -12.88 14.94 -0.83
C LEU A 262 -13.90 14.77 0.30
N GLU A 263 -14.47 13.58 0.44
CA GLU A 263 -15.46 13.26 1.46
C GLU A 263 -14.80 12.74 2.75
N TRP A 264 -13.82 11.86 2.62
CA TRP A 264 -13.17 11.24 3.77
C TRP A 264 -12.25 12.19 4.53
N VAL A 265 -11.61 13.13 3.83
CA VAL A 265 -10.68 14.13 4.40
C VAL A 265 -11.00 15.50 3.80
N PRO A 266 -12.08 16.17 4.25
CA PRO A 266 -12.54 17.42 3.64
C PRO A 266 -11.59 18.61 3.86
N ASP A 267 -10.79 18.60 4.94
CA ASP A 267 -9.77 19.63 5.17
C ASP A 267 -8.62 19.50 4.18
N GLU A 268 -8.38 20.55 3.40
CA GLU A 268 -7.39 20.57 2.32
C GLU A 268 -5.96 20.39 2.83
N ALA A 269 -5.62 20.99 3.97
CA ALA A 269 -4.27 20.90 4.54
C ALA A 269 -3.98 19.48 5.02
N THR A 270 -4.92 18.85 5.71
CA THR A 270 -4.83 17.45 6.15
C THR A 270 -4.79 16.51 4.97
N ARG A 271 -5.60 16.75 3.94
CA ARG A 271 -5.59 15.96 2.72
C ARG A 271 -4.25 16.05 1.98
N LYS A 272 -3.66 17.26 1.87
CA LYS A 272 -2.32 17.44 1.32
C LYS A 272 -1.27 16.69 2.15
N MET A 273 -1.33 16.78 3.46
CA MET A 273 -0.44 16.04 4.35
C MET A 273 -0.47 14.53 4.03
N ILE A 274 -1.66 13.93 3.91
CA ILE A 274 -1.83 12.49 3.65
C ILE A 274 -1.38 12.10 2.24
N LEU A 275 -1.67 12.94 1.25
CA LEU A 275 -1.38 12.65 -0.15
C LEU A 275 0.07 12.95 -0.55
N VAL A 276 0.74 13.89 0.13
CA VAL A 276 2.04 14.44 -0.30
C VAL A 276 3.11 14.35 0.80
N ASP A 277 2.88 15.06 1.92
CA ASP A 277 3.94 15.31 2.89
C ASP A 277 4.34 14.04 3.64
N ASN A 278 3.36 13.25 4.05
CA ASN A 278 3.57 11.99 4.76
C ASN A 278 4.30 10.94 3.90
N PRO A 279 3.86 10.62 2.67
CA PRO A 279 4.59 9.69 1.84
C PRO A 279 5.96 10.23 1.41
N GLY A 280 6.10 11.53 1.18
CA GLY A 280 7.39 12.17 0.91
C GLY A 280 8.41 11.86 2.00
N LYS A 281 8.03 12.14 3.25
CA LYS A 281 8.86 11.86 4.43
C LYS A 281 9.15 10.38 4.64
N LEU A 282 8.11 9.52 4.49
CA LEU A 282 8.20 8.10 4.83
C LEU A 282 9.08 7.32 3.84
N PHE A 283 9.02 7.65 2.56
CA PHE A 283 9.73 6.95 1.49
C PHE A 283 10.96 7.72 0.95
N GLY A 284 11.30 8.86 1.55
CA GLY A 284 12.48 9.63 1.20
C GLY A 284 12.42 10.19 -0.22
N PHE A 285 11.31 10.83 -0.57
CA PHE A 285 11.26 11.68 -1.76
C PHE A 285 11.75 13.08 -1.41
N ASP A 286 12.65 13.61 -2.22
CA ASP A 286 13.05 15.01 -2.14
C ASP A 286 11.89 15.92 -2.58
N ASP A 287 11.74 17.08 -1.94
CA ASP A 287 10.72 18.08 -2.26
C ASP A 287 11.04 18.85 -3.57
#